data_6b0bb4061a02d77eb3e71422a4130f63
#
_entry.id   6b0bb4061a02d77eb3e71422a4130f63
#
_cell.length_a   1.000
_cell.length_b   1.000
_cell.length_c   1.000
_cell.angle_alpha   90.00
_cell.angle_beta   90.00
_cell.angle_gamma   90.00
#
_symmetry.space_group_name_H-M   'P 1'
#
loop_
_entity.id
_entity.type
_entity.pdbx_description
1 polymer ?
#
loop_
_entity_poly.entity_id
_entity_poly.type
_entity_poly.pdbx_seq_one_letter_code
_entity_poly.pdbx_strand_id
1 'polypeptide(L)'
;MEKNKKNKLNIFLKIGAIVILLVLIFCAYKLAPNYTKNDSYDKNKINLIINNNNVTKKLKKDLFLNEKDVIYMSKEDIKNYFDKYIIYDEENNQIITTYGEKVGVLPIGKNIIKINDSEVEVMSGAIKKDDTYFLPISSMAKVYNVDIQYIKNNNILTLDSLDRKLIKADITKNCTVRYKSTAFSKKMDKLKKGDKVICIQNLENNWTKVRTLNGYIGYIKTNNIQNEIYVREDIKEEKNEQKINLVWDYYSEYGKAPNRTGTTIEGVNVVSPAFFSLVSKANGKINVNIGEKGQAYLKWAKDNNYKVWPMFSNNSYKETTQTILKSYTLRTQVINNIVNLAVQYRLDGINIDFENMNTEDKNDFSRFIIELKPKLKEAGIKLSVDVTAPDGGGSWSECYNRSVIGDVADYIVFMAYDQYGNSSKKAGTTAGYNWVETNLKKFIDREQIPSNKIILGIPLYTRIWTESNGDVTSKTVNMKSINSVLPADVNKEWNEELKQYYVEYTQNGKTYKMWIEDEESIKNKVSLVKQYNLAGIAAWAKDREPDSIWTVINNELN
;
A
#
# COMPACT_ATOMS: atom_id res chain seq x y z
N MET A 1 -32.41 -46.12 -70.03
CA MET A 1 -31.52 -46.17 -68.85
C MET A 1 -30.62 -44.93 -68.75
N GLU A 2 -30.10 -44.36 -69.81
CA GLU A 2 -29.18 -43.23 -69.81
C GLU A 2 -29.81 -41.89 -69.32
N LYS A 3 -31.06 -41.57 -69.63
CA LYS A 3 -31.74 -40.39 -69.20
C LYS A 3 -31.91 -40.27 -67.69
N ASN A 4 -32.02 -41.38 -66.99
CA ASN A 4 -32.14 -41.48 -65.53
C ASN A 4 -30.77 -41.28 -64.83
N LYS A 5 -29.67 -41.70 -65.46
CA LYS A 5 -28.32 -41.50 -64.96
C LYS A 5 -27.90 -40.02 -65.05
N LYS A 6 -28.22 -39.33 -66.17
CA LYS A 6 -27.96 -37.90 -66.32
C LYS A 6 -28.75 -37.03 -65.34
N ASN A 7 -30.00 -37.41 -65.08
CA ASN A 7 -30.80 -36.66 -64.07
C ASN A 7 -30.27 -36.87 -62.65
N LYS A 8 -29.83 -38.05 -62.28
CA LYS A 8 -29.19 -38.30 -60.94
C LYS A 8 -27.88 -37.56 -60.82
N LEU A 9 -27.04 -37.53 -61.86
CA LEU A 9 -25.77 -36.79 -61.85
C LEU A 9 -25.99 -35.28 -61.71
N ASN A 10 -27.00 -34.71 -62.41
CA ASN A 10 -27.37 -33.30 -62.30
C ASN A 10 -27.91 -32.92 -60.91
N ILE A 11 -28.63 -33.85 -60.26
CA ILE A 11 -29.10 -33.64 -58.88
C ILE A 11 -27.93 -33.66 -57.91
N PHE A 12 -26.96 -34.59 -58.03
CA PHE A 12 -25.77 -34.64 -57.22
C PHE A 12 -24.91 -33.41 -57.40
N LEU A 13 -24.71 -32.89 -58.61
CA LEU A 13 -23.99 -31.65 -58.87
C LEU A 13 -24.69 -30.42 -58.26
N LYS A 14 -26.03 -30.36 -58.31
CA LYS A 14 -26.77 -29.27 -57.65
C LYS A 14 -26.68 -29.33 -56.13
N ILE A 15 -26.76 -30.53 -55.52
CA ILE A 15 -26.57 -30.70 -54.09
C ILE A 15 -25.16 -30.32 -53.68
N GLY A 16 -24.15 -30.77 -54.44
CA GLY A 16 -22.76 -30.38 -54.21
C GLY A 16 -22.53 -28.86 -54.26
N ALA A 17 -23.12 -28.18 -55.27
CA ALA A 17 -23.04 -26.73 -55.37
C ALA A 17 -23.73 -26.01 -54.20
N ILE A 18 -24.88 -26.54 -53.71
CA ILE A 18 -25.57 -25.98 -52.54
C ILE A 18 -24.72 -26.16 -51.27
N VAL A 19 -24.11 -27.35 -51.07
CA VAL A 19 -23.25 -27.59 -49.93
C VAL A 19 -22.01 -26.67 -49.93
N ILE A 20 -21.39 -26.51 -51.11
CA ILE A 20 -20.26 -25.55 -51.29
C ILE A 20 -20.71 -24.11 -50.97
N LEU A 21 -21.88 -23.70 -51.44
CA LEU A 21 -22.42 -22.38 -51.16
C LEU A 21 -22.70 -22.18 -49.67
N LEU A 22 -23.28 -23.14 -49.00
CA LEU A 22 -23.50 -23.12 -47.55
C LEU A 22 -22.20 -23.05 -46.77
N VAL A 23 -21.18 -23.82 -47.16
CA VAL A 23 -19.83 -23.74 -46.57
C VAL A 23 -19.22 -22.32 -46.77
N LEU A 24 -19.36 -21.75 -47.99
CA LEU A 24 -18.88 -20.40 -48.27
C LEU A 24 -19.61 -19.33 -47.44
N ILE A 25 -20.92 -19.46 -47.29
CA ILE A 25 -21.74 -18.58 -46.46
C ILE A 25 -21.32 -18.72 -44.98
N PHE A 26 -21.15 -19.94 -44.51
CA PHE A 26 -20.67 -20.21 -43.16
C PHE A 26 -19.26 -19.61 -42.91
N CYS A 27 -18.35 -19.82 -43.86
CA CYS A 27 -17.00 -19.22 -43.80
C CYS A 27 -17.08 -17.70 -43.81
N ALA A 28 -17.90 -17.11 -44.71
CA ALA A 28 -18.12 -15.66 -44.76
C ALA A 28 -18.73 -15.14 -43.45
N TYR A 29 -19.72 -15.80 -42.89
CA TYR A 29 -20.32 -15.49 -41.59
C TYR A 29 -19.30 -15.54 -40.45
N LYS A 30 -18.44 -16.56 -40.40
CA LYS A 30 -17.37 -16.69 -39.40
C LYS A 30 -16.26 -15.67 -39.56
N LEU A 31 -15.94 -15.27 -40.80
CA LEU A 31 -14.85 -14.34 -41.11
C LEU A 31 -15.30 -12.86 -41.08
N ALA A 32 -16.55 -12.58 -41.40
CA ALA A 32 -17.10 -11.22 -41.43
C ALA A 32 -16.84 -10.41 -40.14
N PRO A 33 -17.03 -10.96 -38.93
CA PRO A 33 -16.71 -10.23 -37.70
C PRO A 33 -15.24 -9.84 -37.59
N ASN A 34 -14.32 -10.60 -38.20
CA ASN A 34 -12.89 -10.29 -38.18
C ASN A 34 -12.55 -9.09 -39.06
N TYR A 35 -13.38 -8.79 -40.08
CA TYR A 35 -13.18 -7.65 -40.98
C TYR A 35 -14.01 -6.43 -40.61
N THR A 36 -15.21 -6.61 -40.04
CA THR A 36 -16.19 -5.53 -39.85
C THR A 36 -16.19 -4.91 -38.47
N LYS A 37 -15.74 -5.63 -37.43
CA LYS A 37 -15.73 -5.12 -36.05
C LYS A 37 -14.33 -4.65 -35.65
N ASN A 38 -14.10 -3.36 -35.72
CA ASN A 38 -13.02 -2.70 -35.02
C ASN A 38 -13.52 -1.36 -34.46
N ASP A 39 -14.11 -1.43 -33.30
CA ASP A 39 -14.47 -0.27 -32.51
C ASP A 39 -13.37 0.13 -31.51
N SER A 40 -12.13 -0.35 -31.69
CA SER A 40 -11.04 -0.12 -30.75
C SER A 40 -10.56 1.32 -30.74
N TYR A 41 -10.70 2.02 -31.87
CA TYR A 41 -10.28 3.40 -32.03
C TYR A 41 -11.42 4.24 -32.61
N ASP A 42 -11.73 5.32 -31.91
CA ASP A 42 -12.73 6.30 -32.35
C ASP A 42 -11.99 7.47 -33.03
N LYS A 43 -12.33 7.76 -34.29
CA LYS A 43 -11.69 8.84 -35.04
C LYS A 43 -12.06 10.24 -34.52
N ASN A 44 -13.19 10.35 -33.85
CA ASN A 44 -13.75 11.63 -33.38
C ASN A 44 -13.29 11.97 -31.94
N LYS A 45 -12.57 11.06 -31.29
CA LYS A 45 -12.09 11.22 -29.88
C LYS A 45 -10.60 11.01 -29.79
N ILE A 46 -10.00 11.58 -28.77
CA ILE A 46 -8.63 11.25 -28.40
C ILE A 46 -8.65 9.83 -27.79
N ASN A 47 -8.01 8.89 -28.49
CA ASN A 47 -7.88 7.53 -28.01
C ASN A 47 -6.74 7.43 -27.00
N LEU A 48 -7.01 6.88 -25.83
CA LEU A 48 -6.02 6.75 -24.76
C LEU A 48 -5.49 5.33 -24.62
N ILE A 49 -4.17 5.21 -24.70
CA ILE A 49 -3.44 3.97 -24.44
C ILE A 49 -2.59 4.17 -23.19
N ILE A 50 -2.84 3.37 -22.16
CA ILE A 50 -2.04 3.35 -20.94
C ILE A 50 -1.33 1.99 -20.86
N ASN A 51 0.01 2.00 -20.79
CA ASN A 51 0.83 0.80 -20.66
C ASN A 51 0.41 -0.31 -21.66
N ASN A 52 0.31 0.06 -22.94
CA ASN A 52 -0.11 -0.84 -24.04
C ASN A 52 -1.56 -1.36 -23.97
N ASN A 53 -2.43 -0.76 -23.17
CA ASN A 53 -3.85 -1.07 -23.13
C ASN A 53 -4.66 0.13 -23.64
N ASN A 54 -5.52 -0.10 -24.64
CA ASN A 54 -6.47 0.92 -25.06
C ASN A 54 -7.61 1.00 -24.05
N VAL A 55 -7.68 2.12 -23.34
CA VAL A 55 -8.67 2.38 -22.27
C VAL A 55 -9.75 3.37 -22.67
N THR A 56 -9.76 3.87 -23.91
CA THR A 56 -10.66 4.91 -24.40
C THR A 56 -12.12 4.68 -24.02
N LYS A 57 -12.64 3.47 -24.24
CA LYS A 57 -14.04 3.12 -23.93
C LYS A 57 -14.33 2.95 -22.44
N LYS A 58 -13.32 2.93 -21.60
CA LYS A 58 -13.42 2.76 -20.14
C LYS A 58 -13.32 4.09 -19.39
N LEU A 59 -13.01 5.17 -20.10
CA LEU A 59 -12.95 6.51 -19.52
C LEU A 59 -14.33 6.95 -19.02
N LYS A 60 -14.34 7.61 -17.88
CA LYS A 60 -15.55 8.24 -17.31
C LYS A 60 -15.92 9.52 -18.05
N LYS A 61 -14.90 10.24 -18.53
CA LYS A 61 -15.03 11.45 -19.33
C LYS A 61 -14.08 11.40 -20.51
N ASP A 62 -14.53 11.90 -21.67
CA ASP A 62 -13.66 12.03 -22.84
C ASP A 62 -12.51 13.00 -22.56
N LEU A 63 -11.34 12.69 -23.10
CA LEU A 63 -10.22 13.62 -23.15
C LEU A 63 -10.55 14.77 -24.10
N PHE A 64 -10.06 15.97 -23.83
CA PHE A 64 -10.21 17.10 -24.72
C PHE A 64 -8.94 17.97 -24.76
N LEU A 65 -8.78 18.72 -25.84
CA LEU A 65 -7.76 19.75 -26.01
C LEU A 65 -8.33 21.11 -25.62
N ASN A 66 -7.51 21.93 -24.95
CA ASN A 66 -7.82 23.35 -24.80
C ASN A 66 -7.26 24.18 -25.97
N GLU A 67 -7.44 25.49 -25.91
CA GLU A 67 -6.98 26.45 -26.94
C GLU A 67 -5.43 26.47 -27.10
N LYS A 68 -4.69 25.96 -26.12
CA LYS A 68 -3.23 25.86 -26.12
C LYS A 68 -2.71 24.47 -26.52
N ASP A 69 -3.55 23.64 -27.14
CA ASP A 69 -3.22 22.24 -27.50
C ASP A 69 -2.81 21.35 -26.29
N VAL A 70 -3.26 21.69 -25.09
CA VAL A 70 -3.03 20.88 -23.88
C VAL A 70 -4.18 19.89 -23.70
N ILE A 71 -3.86 18.60 -23.59
CA ILE A 71 -4.84 17.53 -23.35
C ILE A 71 -5.16 17.44 -21.85
N TYR A 72 -6.45 17.30 -21.56
CA TYR A 72 -6.98 17.17 -20.20
C TYR A 72 -7.60 15.80 -19.95
N MET A 73 -7.40 15.28 -18.74
CA MET A 73 -7.98 14.04 -18.24
C MET A 73 -8.75 14.31 -16.94
N SER A 74 -9.91 13.66 -16.77
CA SER A 74 -10.72 13.85 -15.57
C SER A 74 -10.04 13.30 -14.31
N LYS A 75 -10.29 13.93 -13.15
CA LYS A 75 -9.81 13.46 -11.86
C LYS A 75 -10.27 12.02 -11.58
N GLU A 76 -11.48 11.67 -11.96
CA GLU A 76 -12.06 10.33 -11.79
C GLU A 76 -11.28 9.27 -12.61
N ASP A 77 -10.86 9.60 -13.83
CA ASP A 77 -10.05 8.70 -14.65
C ASP A 77 -8.62 8.60 -14.12
N ILE A 78 -8.06 9.72 -13.63
CA ILE A 78 -6.77 9.69 -12.94
C ILE A 78 -6.84 8.80 -11.70
N LYS A 79 -7.93 8.88 -10.91
CA LYS A 79 -8.17 8.00 -9.77
C LYS A 79 -8.15 6.52 -10.15
N ASN A 80 -8.70 6.18 -11.32
CA ASN A 80 -8.79 4.79 -11.77
C ASN A 80 -7.47 4.22 -12.30
N TYR A 81 -6.60 5.06 -12.87
CA TYR A 81 -5.42 4.59 -13.60
C TYR A 81 -4.07 4.95 -12.98
N PHE A 82 -4.02 5.94 -12.09
CA PHE A 82 -2.76 6.49 -11.56
C PHE A 82 -2.74 6.60 -10.04
N ASP A 83 -3.69 7.32 -9.44
CA ASP A 83 -3.71 7.56 -8.00
C ASP A 83 -5.12 7.38 -7.42
N LYS A 84 -5.38 6.22 -6.84
CA LYS A 84 -6.67 5.92 -6.20
C LYS A 84 -7.01 6.82 -5.01
N TYR A 85 -6.04 7.58 -4.53
CA TYR A 85 -6.15 8.49 -3.40
C TYR A 85 -6.18 9.97 -3.79
N ILE A 86 -6.24 10.31 -5.08
CA ILE A 86 -6.39 11.69 -5.53
C ILE A 86 -7.64 12.34 -4.95
N ILE A 87 -7.52 13.54 -4.39
CA ILE A 87 -8.63 14.29 -3.81
C ILE A 87 -8.70 15.71 -4.36
N TYR A 88 -9.87 16.36 -4.18
CA TYR A 88 -10.03 17.80 -4.23
C TYR A 88 -10.12 18.32 -2.80
N ASP A 89 -9.25 19.28 -2.47
CA ASP A 89 -9.18 20.00 -1.22
C ASP A 89 -9.97 21.30 -1.38
N GLU A 90 -11.14 21.35 -0.73
CA GLU A 90 -12.08 22.48 -0.83
C GLU A 90 -11.51 23.73 -0.14
N GLU A 91 -10.83 23.57 1.02
CA GLU A 91 -10.31 24.69 1.81
C GLU A 91 -9.34 25.55 0.99
N ASN A 92 -8.49 24.92 0.18
CA ASN A 92 -7.46 25.62 -0.61
C ASN A 92 -7.74 25.64 -2.10
N ASN A 93 -8.91 25.14 -2.54
CA ASN A 93 -9.32 25.06 -3.95
C ASN A 93 -8.23 24.43 -4.84
N GLN A 94 -7.81 23.20 -4.49
CA GLN A 94 -6.69 22.52 -5.14
C GLN A 94 -6.93 21.01 -5.25
N ILE A 95 -6.24 20.37 -6.16
CA ILE A 95 -6.17 18.91 -6.25
C ILE A 95 -4.87 18.44 -5.61
N ILE A 96 -4.97 17.42 -4.75
CA ILE A 96 -3.82 16.75 -4.14
C ILE A 96 -3.75 15.33 -4.68
N THR A 97 -2.58 14.94 -5.14
CA THR A 97 -2.32 13.62 -5.70
C THR A 97 -0.94 13.10 -5.29
N THR A 98 -0.77 11.78 -5.29
CA THR A 98 0.46 11.15 -4.83
C THR A 98 0.91 10.04 -5.77
N TYR A 99 2.23 9.91 -5.96
CA TYR A 99 2.81 8.80 -6.71
C TYR A 99 4.30 8.60 -6.36
N GLY A 100 4.66 7.37 -6.00
CA GLY A 100 6.04 7.04 -5.67
C GLY A 100 6.59 7.91 -4.51
N GLU A 101 7.49 8.82 -4.82
CA GLU A 101 8.15 9.75 -3.88
C GLU A 101 7.58 11.17 -3.98
N LYS A 102 6.46 11.37 -4.67
CA LYS A 102 5.94 12.69 -5.00
C LYS A 102 4.55 12.93 -4.43
N VAL A 103 4.37 14.11 -3.88
CA VAL A 103 3.06 14.72 -3.60
C VAL A 103 2.90 15.87 -4.59
N GLY A 104 1.92 15.77 -5.48
CA GLY A 104 1.55 16.81 -6.43
C GLY A 104 0.37 17.63 -5.92
N VAL A 105 0.49 18.96 -5.90
CA VAL A 105 -0.60 19.86 -5.54
C VAL A 105 -0.85 20.82 -6.69
N LEU A 106 -2.07 20.79 -7.21
CA LEU A 106 -2.49 21.58 -8.37
C LEU A 106 -3.62 22.55 -7.99
N PRO A 107 -3.30 23.83 -7.71
CA PRO A 107 -4.33 24.84 -7.46
C PRO A 107 -5.20 25.01 -8.70
N ILE A 108 -6.54 25.06 -8.50
CA ILE A 108 -7.49 25.22 -9.60
C ILE A 108 -7.36 26.59 -10.24
N GLY A 109 -7.30 26.62 -11.58
CA GLY A 109 -7.20 27.84 -12.37
C GLY A 109 -5.82 28.53 -12.37
N LYS A 110 -4.80 27.94 -11.72
CA LYS A 110 -3.44 28.48 -11.71
C LYS A 110 -2.49 27.63 -12.54
N ASN A 111 -1.60 28.26 -13.31
CA ASN A 111 -0.62 27.56 -14.18
C ASN A 111 0.64 27.17 -13.39
N ILE A 112 0.45 26.62 -12.22
CA ILE A 112 1.51 26.09 -11.36
C ILE A 112 1.14 24.71 -10.85
N ILE A 113 2.16 23.92 -10.53
CA ILE A 113 2.05 22.68 -9.77
C ILE A 113 3.13 22.69 -8.68
N LYS A 114 2.78 22.31 -7.47
CA LYS A 114 3.77 22.04 -6.42
C LYS A 114 4.04 20.53 -6.41
N ILE A 115 5.31 20.17 -6.46
CA ILE A 115 5.77 18.78 -6.32
C ILE A 115 6.67 18.73 -5.10
N ASN A 116 6.22 18.04 -4.05
CA ASN A 116 6.78 18.11 -2.72
C ASN A 116 6.84 19.58 -2.27
N ASP A 117 8.04 20.14 -2.09
CA ASP A 117 8.20 21.54 -1.66
C ASP A 117 8.60 22.49 -2.80
N SER A 118 8.68 21.98 -4.04
CA SER A 118 9.09 22.76 -5.22
C SER A 118 7.90 23.20 -6.04
N GLU A 119 7.83 24.49 -6.37
CA GLU A 119 6.84 25.05 -7.28
C GLU A 119 7.37 25.05 -8.72
N VAL A 120 6.56 24.58 -9.66
CA VAL A 120 6.91 24.45 -11.08
C VAL A 120 5.82 25.12 -11.92
N GLU A 121 6.20 26.04 -12.80
CA GLU A 121 5.30 26.59 -13.78
C GLU A 121 4.92 25.56 -14.85
N VAL A 122 3.67 25.60 -15.28
CA VAL A 122 3.10 24.72 -16.31
C VAL A 122 2.33 25.54 -17.32
N MET A 123 2.23 25.04 -18.56
CA MET A 123 1.55 25.72 -19.66
C MET A 123 0.06 25.95 -19.36
N SER A 124 -0.56 25.02 -18.66
CA SER A 124 -1.97 25.08 -18.24
C SER A 124 -2.13 24.35 -16.92
N GLY A 125 -2.90 24.90 -15.99
CA GLY A 125 -3.20 24.32 -14.69
C GLY A 125 -4.43 23.41 -14.69
N ALA A 126 -4.74 22.85 -13.51
CA ALA A 126 -5.97 22.10 -13.31
C ALA A 126 -7.20 23.04 -13.40
N ILE A 127 -8.31 22.51 -13.92
CA ILE A 127 -9.56 23.29 -14.12
C ILE A 127 -10.77 22.53 -13.59
N LYS A 128 -11.85 23.28 -13.29
CA LYS A 128 -13.19 22.73 -13.07
C LYS A 128 -14.05 23.05 -14.32
N LYS A 129 -14.69 22.05 -14.88
CA LYS A 129 -15.63 22.16 -16.01
C LYS A 129 -16.81 21.23 -15.78
N ASP A 130 -18.04 21.77 -15.88
CA ASP A 130 -19.28 20.99 -15.70
C ASP A 130 -19.23 20.07 -14.44
N ASP A 131 -18.91 20.65 -13.28
CA ASP A 131 -18.72 19.99 -11.98
C ASP A 131 -17.68 18.86 -11.94
N THR A 132 -16.87 18.72 -12.97
CA THR A 132 -15.78 17.76 -13.07
C THR A 132 -14.43 18.48 -13.01
N TYR A 133 -13.50 17.97 -12.24
CA TYR A 133 -12.13 18.46 -12.22
C TYR A 133 -11.29 17.73 -13.28
N PHE A 134 -10.47 18.50 -13.99
CA PHE A 134 -9.59 18.00 -15.04
C PHE A 134 -8.16 18.46 -14.80
N LEU A 135 -7.22 17.57 -15.03
CA LEU A 135 -5.81 17.83 -14.93
C LEU A 135 -5.15 17.78 -16.31
N PRO A 136 -4.23 18.70 -16.61
CA PRO A 136 -3.49 18.67 -17.87
C PRO A 136 -2.51 17.48 -17.86
N ILE A 137 -2.50 16.71 -18.93
CA ILE A 137 -1.65 15.51 -19.08
C ILE A 137 -0.17 15.85 -18.93
N SER A 138 0.27 17.03 -19.40
CA SER A 138 1.66 17.47 -19.25
C SER A 138 2.10 17.63 -17.80
N SER A 139 1.19 18.03 -16.90
CA SER A 139 1.45 18.09 -15.47
C SER A 139 1.54 16.70 -14.85
N MET A 140 0.77 15.73 -15.37
CA MET A 140 0.78 14.34 -14.90
C MET A 140 2.14 13.67 -15.13
N ALA A 141 2.85 13.96 -16.23
CA ALA A 141 4.18 13.43 -16.48
C ALA A 141 5.17 13.73 -15.35
N LYS A 142 5.03 14.91 -14.75
CA LYS A 142 5.91 15.35 -13.66
C LYS A 142 5.66 14.59 -12.35
N VAL A 143 4.41 14.15 -12.11
CA VAL A 143 4.01 13.44 -10.89
C VAL A 143 4.09 11.94 -11.06
N TYR A 144 3.47 11.37 -12.12
CA TYR A 144 3.20 9.93 -12.23
C TYR A 144 4.30 9.11 -12.93
N ASN A 145 5.47 9.67 -13.16
CA ASN A 145 6.59 8.97 -13.79
C ASN A 145 6.19 8.27 -15.10
N VAL A 146 5.53 9.00 -16.00
CA VAL A 146 5.03 8.50 -17.29
C VAL A 146 5.69 9.21 -18.47
N ASP A 147 5.99 8.43 -19.52
CA ASP A 147 6.32 8.94 -20.86
C ASP A 147 5.01 9.23 -21.60
N ILE A 148 4.90 10.43 -22.19
CA ILE A 148 3.70 10.90 -22.87
C ILE A 148 4.00 11.14 -24.32
N GLN A 149 3.23 10.52 -25.21
CA GLN A 149 3.30 10.78 -26.64
C GLN A 149 1.90 10.97 -27.23
N TYR A 150 1.64 12.14 -27.80
CA TYR A 150 0.44 12.40 -28.57
C TYR A 150 0.70 12.30 -30.07
N ILE A 151 0.08 11.31 -30.72
CA ILE A 151 0.19 11.04 -32.15
C ILE A 151 -0.99 11.75 -32.84
N LYS A 152 -0.77 13.03 -33.14
CA LYS A 152 -1.83 13.97 -33.60
C LYS A 152 -2.57 13.47 -34.83
N ASN A 153 -1.86 12.90 -35.82
CA ASN A 153 -2.48 12.41 -37.08
C ASN A 153 -3.47 11.25 -36.88
N ASN A 154 -3.32 10.49 -35.81
CA ASN A 154 -4.15 9.32 -35.50
C ASN A 154 -5.09 9.59 -34.32
N ASN A 155 -4.97 10.76 -33.71
CA ASN A 155 -5.71 11.13 -32.49
C ASN A 155 -5.53 10.11 -31.35
N ILE A 156 -4.27 9.65 -31.15
CA ILE A 156 -3.91 8.65 -30.14
C ILE A 156 -2.91 9.27 -29.15
N LEU A 157 -3.25 9.20 -27.87
CA LEU A 157 -2.38 9.54 -26.75
C LEU A 157 -1.88 8.26 -26.10
N THR A 158 -0.57 8.14 -25.88
CA THR A 158 0.03 7.04 -25.12
C THR A 158 0.63 7.56 -23.83
N LEU A 159 0.37 6.86 -22.74
CA LEU A 159 0.92 7.10 -21.42
C LEU A 159 1.60 5.81 -20.96
N ASP A 160 2.93 5.78 -20.96
CA ASP A 160 3.72 4.61 -20.59
C ASP A 160 4.47 4.86 -19.29
N SER A 161 4.17 4.08 -18.25
CA SER A 161 4.90 4.15 -16.98
C SER A 161 6.39 3.89 -17.22
N LEU A 162 7.23 4.74 -16.66
CA LEU A 162 8.68 4.57 -16.68
C LEU A 162 9.15 3.45 -15.75
N ASP A 163 8.29 2.98 -14.86
CA ASP A 163 8.56 1.91 -13.90
C ASP A 163 8.30 0.51 -14.48
N ARG A 164 7.84 0.43 -15.73
CA ARG A 164 7.49 -0.83 -16.40
C ARG A 164 8.43 -1.17 -17.53
N LYS A 165 8.63 -2.48 -17.73
CA LYS A 165 9.37 -3.06 -18.83
C LYS A 165 8.84 -2.57 -20.18
N LEU A 166 9.75 -2.16 -21.06
CA LEU A 166 9.47 -1.79 -22.44
C LEU A 166 10.46 -2.48 -23.37
N ILE A 167 9.96 -3.21 -24.36
CA ILE A 167 10.76 -3.89 -25.37
C ILE A 167 10.45 -3.25 -26.72
N LYS A 168 11.48 -2.78 -27.42
CA LYS A 168 11.41 -2.33 -28.82
C LYS A 168 12.08 -3.35 -29.73
N ALA A 169 11.58 -3.45 -30.96
CA ALA A 169 12.16 -4.34 -31.95
C ALA A 169 12.05 -3.74 -33.35
N ASP A 170 12.86 -4.24 -34.26
CA ASP A 170 12.90 -3.83 -35.67
C ASP A 170 12.05 -4.78 -36.54
N ILE A 171 11.41 -4.21 -37.56
CA ILE A 171 10.65 -4.97 -38.56
C ILE A 171 11.58 -5.44 -39.69
N THR A 172 11.58 -6.76 -39.94
CA THR A 172 12.50 -7.39 -40.94
C THR A 172 12.06 -7.19 -42.37
N LYS A 173 10.74 -7.09 -42.63
CA LYS A 173 10.13 -6.91 -43.95
C LYS A 173 8.79 -6.22 -43.87
N ASN A 174 8.34 -5.63 -44.97
CA ASN A 174 7.03 -5.00 -45.05
C ASN A 174 5.92 -5.96 -44.59
N CYS A 175 5.12 -5.53 -43.64
CA CYS A 175 4.05 -6.35 -43.08
C CYS A 175 2.82 -5.52 -42.68
N THR A 176 1.73 -6.22 -42.41
CA THR A 176 0.46 -5.60 -41.97
C THR A 176 0.20 -5.97 -40.51
N VAL A 177 -0.06 -4.96 -39.68
CA VAL A 177 -0.55 -5.15 -38.31
C VAL A 177 -2.05 -5.50 -38.38
N ARG A 178 -2.44 -6.55 -37.71
CA ARG A 178 -3.79 -7.10 -37.70
C ARG A 178 -4.49 -6.92 -36.36
N TYR A 179 -5.81 -6.80 -36.39
CA TYR A 179 -6.62 -6.68 -35.16
C TYR A 179 -6.62 -7.95 -34.28
N LYS A 180 -6.56 -9.13 -34.92
CA LYS A 180 -6.41 -10.44 -34.26
C LYS A 180 -5.21 -11.19 -34.83
N SER A 181 -4.72 -12.19 -34.13
CA SER A 181 -3.60 -13.05 -34.52
C SER A 181 -3.95 -14.02 -35.66
N THR A 182 -4.52 -13.50 -36.75
CA THR A 182 -4.88 -14.25 -37.97
C THR A 182 -4.74 -13.38 -39.21
N ALA A 183 -4.36 -14.02 -40.35
CA ALA A 183 -4.23 -13.34 -41.64
C ALA A 183 -5.56 -12.77 -42.17
N PHE A 184 -6.67 -13.30 -41.71
CA PHE A 184 -8.03 -12.90 -42.15
C PHE A 184 -8.63 -11.78 -41.30
N SER A 185 -7.89 -11.25 -40.33
CA SER A 185 -8.35 -10.17 -39.46
C SER A 185 -8.20 -8.80 -40.13
N LYS A 186 -8.98 -7.82 -39.66
CA LYS A 186 -8.92 -6.43 -40.10
C LYS A 186 -7.50 -5.86 -40.02
N LYS A 187 -7.13 -5.08 -41.02
CA LYS A 187 -5.85 -4.35 -41.06
C LYS A 187 -5.93 -3.14 -40.13
N MET A 188 -4.92 -2.98 -39.28
CA MET A 188 -4.81 -1.88 -38.33
C MET A 188 -3.80 -0.85 -38.80
N ASP A 189 -2.64 -1.31 -39.25
CA ASP A 189 -1.52 -0.47 -39.69
C ASP A 189 -0.66 -1.23 -40.72
N LYS A 190 0.23 -0.51 -41.40
CA LYS A 190 1.22 -1.06 -42.33
C LYS A 190 2.61 -0.64 -41.87
N LEU A 191 3.49 -1.62 -41.76
CA LEU A 191 4.89 -1.42 -41.38
C LEU A 191 5.80 -1.72 -42.53
N LYS A 192 6.88 -0.94 -42.65
CA LYS A 192 7.98 -1.14 -43.62
C LYS A 192 9.15 -1.85 -42.91
N LYS A 193 10.03 -2.45 -43.70
CA LYS A 193 11.32 -2.95 -43.22
C LYS A 193 12.07 -1.80 -42.54
N GLY A 194 12.60 -2.04 -41.34
CA GLY A 194 13.33 -1.07 -40.55
C GLY A 194 12.45 -0.22 -39.60
N ASP A 195 11.10 -0.28 -39.72
CA ASP A 195 10.24 0.36 -38.75
C ASP A 195 10.43 -0.28 -37.37
N LYS A 196 10.17 0.50 -36.30
CA LYS A 196 10.24 0.02 -34.94
C LYS A 196 8.84 -0.22 -34.38
N VAL A 197 8.73 -1.23 -33.53
CA VAL A 197 7.50 -1.53 -32.78
C VAL A 197 7.81 -1.75 -31.31
N ILE A 198 6.80 -1.59 -30.46
CA ILE A 198 6.85 -2.02 -29.06
C ILE A 198 6.27 -3.42 -29.00
N CYS A 199 7.08 -4.39 -28.57
CA CYS A 199 6.66 -5.77 -28.36
C CYS A 199 5.90 -5.88 -27.02
N ILE A 200 4.69 -6.43 -27.06
CA ILE A 200 3.81 -6.56 -25.89
C ILE A 200 3.81 -8.00 -25.39
N GLN A 201 3.59 -8.96 -26.30
CA GLN A 201 3.46 -10.37 -25.95
C GLN A 201 3.68 -11.26 -27.16
N ASN A 202 4.49 -12.29 -27.01
CA ASN A 202 4.62 -13.39 -27.97
C ASN A 202 3.53 -14.44 -27.70
N LEU A 203 2.88 -14.91 -28.76
CA LEU A 203 1.83 -15.93 -28.69
C LEU A 203 2.35 -17.26 -29.25
N GLU A 204 1.80 -18.38 -28.77
CA GLU A 204 2.17 -19.75 -29.18
C GLU A 204 1.93 -20.02 -30.68
N ASN A 205 1.01 -19.29 -31.32
CA ASN A 205 0.65 -19.47 -32.73
C ASN A 205 1.55 -18.70 -33.73
N ASN A 206 2.76 -18.34 -33.34
CA ASN A 206 3.73 -17.55 -34.12
C ASN A 206 3.25 -16.14 -34.50
N TRP A 207 2.46 -15.53 -33.64
CA TRP A 207 2.10 -14.13 -33.71
C TRP A 207 2.61 -13.38 -32.49
N THR A 208 3.02 -12.12 -32.69
CA THR A 208 3.38 -11.22 -31.60
C THR A 208 2.39 -10.06 -31.56
N LYS A 209 1.89 -9.76 -30.38
CA LYS A 209 1.11 -8.54 -30.11
C LYS A 209 2.09 -7.38 -30.01
N VAL A 210 1.85 -6.33 -30.77
CA VAL A 210 2.72 -5.16 -30.84
C VAL A 210 1.92 -3.85 -30.76
N ARG A 211 2.59 -2.78 -30.38
CA ARG A 211 2.13 -1.40 -30.58
C ARG A 211 3.05 -0.73 -31.61
N THR A 212 2.46 -0.16 -32.65
CA THR A 212 3.20 0.61 -33.66
C THR A 212 3.56 2.01 -33.13
N LEU A 213 4.52 2.68 -33.74
CA LEU A 213 4.80 4.09 -33.44
C LEU A 213 3.65 5.02 -33.81
N ASN A 214 2.73 4.57 -34.68
CA ASN A 214 1.47 5.25 -34.98
C ASN A 214 0.39 5.07 -33.88
N GLY A 215 0.73 4.33 -32.81
CA GLY A 215 -0.14 4.11 -31.64
C GLY A 215 -1.10 2.92 -31.77
N TYR A 216 -1.17 2.23 -32.92
CA TYR A 216 -2.07 1.10 -33.09
C TYR A 216 -1.57 -0.16 -32.42
N ILE A 217 -2.41 -0.80 -31.62
CA ILE A 217 -2.15 -2.10 -31.02
C ILE A 217 -2.74 -3.19 -31.91
N GLY A 218 -1.94 -4.20 -32.24
CA GLY A 218 -2.38 -5.31 -33.07
C GLY A 218 -1.36 -6.44 -33.10
N TYR A 219 -1.46 -7.30 -34.10
CA TYR A 219 -0.68 -8.53 -34.19
C TYR A 219 0.07 -8.58 -35.52
N ILE A 220 1.33 -9.04 -35.47
CA ILE A 220 2.13 -9.36 -36.64
C ILE A 220 2.72 -10.77 -36.47
N LYS A 221 3.20 -11.37 -37.56
CA LYS A 221 3.92 -12.66 -37.49
C LYS A 221 5.24 -12.45 -36.76
N THR A 222 5.57 -13.34 -35.82
CA THR A 222 6.79 -13.25 -34.99
C THR A 222 8.07 -13.22 -35.85
N ASN A 223 8.11 -13.92 -36.98
CA ASN A 223 9.25 -13.90 -37.89
C ASN A 223 9.47 -12.57 -38.64
N ASN A 224 8.60 -11.60 -38.47
CA ASN A 224 8.77 -10.23 -38.95
C ASN A 224 9.51 -9.33 -37.97
N ILE A 225 9.93 -9.85 -36.82
CA ILE A 225 10.57 -9.13 -35.72
C ILE A 225 12.01 -9.60 -35.57
N GLN A 226 12.92 -8.65 -35.30
CA GLN A 226 14.31 -8.93 -34.92
C GLN A 226 14.85 -7.83 -34.02
N ASN A 227 16.03 -8.04 -33.43
CA ASN A 227 16.75 -7.06 -32.62
C ASN A 227 15.87 -6.51 -31.48
N GLU A 228 15.28 -7.41 -30.67
CA GLU A 228 14.57 -7.01 -29.48
C GLU A 228 15.53 -6.34 -28.48
N ILE A 229 15.26 -5.09 -28.15
CA ILE A 229 16.04 -4.30 -27.18
C ILE A 229 15.16 -3.97 -25.99
N TYR A 230 15.64 -4.33 -24.80
CA TYR A 230 15.05 -3.89 -23.55
C TYR A 230 15.38 -2.41 -23.33
N VAL A 231 14.38 -1.54 -23.48
CA VAL A 231 14.55 -0.10 -23.24
C VAL A 231 14.47 0.21 -21.76
N ARG A 232 13.65 -0.56 -21.05
CA ARG A 232 13.45 -0.48 -19.60
C ARG A 232 13.15 -1.88 -19.05
N GLU A 233 13.62 -2.14 -17.84
CA GLU A 233 13.25 -3.33 -17.04
C GLU A 233 12.24 -2.94 -15.97
N ASP A 234 11.52 -3.93 -15.44
CA ASP A 234 10.65 -3.72 -14.28
C ASP A 234 11.51 -3.34 -13.06
N ILE A 235 11.08 -2.36 -12.30
CA ILE A 235 11.69 -2.06 -11.01
C ILE A 235 11.39 -3.24 -10.09
N LYS A 236 12.44 -3.93 -9.66
CA LYS A 236 12.32 -5.01 -8.67
C LYS A 236 12.14 -4.38 -7.29
N GLU A 237 11.08 -4.76 -6.60
CA GLU A 237 10.99 -4.48 -5.16
C GLU A 237 12.10 -5.26 -4.44
N GLU A 238 12.86 -4.58 -3.58
CA GLU A 238 13.81 -5.23 -2.69
C GLU A 238 13.05 -6.19 -1.77
N LYS A 239 13.34 -7.47 -1.86
CA LYS A 239 12.85 -8.45 -0.88
C LYS A 239 13.64 -8.25 0.41
N ASN A 240 12.98 -7.76 1.43
CA ASN A 240 13.53 -7.73 2.78
C ASN A 240 13.54 -9.17 3.29
N GLU A 241 14.71 -9.82 3.34
CA GLU A 241 14.84 -11.22 3.75
C GLU A 241 14.83 -11.38 5.27
N GLN A 242 15.22 -10.33 6.01
CA GLN A 242 15.31 -10.37 7.48
C GLN A 242 13.99 -9.95 8.13
N LYS A 243 13.48 -10.78 9.04
CA LYS A 243 12.30 -10.42 9.85
C LYS A 243 12.61 -9.24 10.78
N ILE A 244 11.64 -8.36 10.94
CA ILE A 244 11.75 -7.22 11.86
C ILE A 244 11.56 -7.74 13.28
N ASN A 245 12.50 -7.41 14.16
CA ASN A 245 12.36 -7.56 15.59
C ASN A 245 12.51 -6.16 16.20
N LEU A 246 11.37 -5.49 16.39
CA LEU A 246 11.29 -4.13 16.90
C LEU A 246 11.00 -4.14 18.39
N VAL A 247 11.64 -3.24 19.12
CA VAL A 247 11.27 -2.97 20.52
C VAL A 247 10.98 -1.48 20.72
N TRP A 248 9.81 -1.18 21.31
CA TRP A 248 9.53 0.17 21.77
C TRP A 248 10.27 0.46 23.07
N ASP A 249 10.99 1.57 23.07
CA ASP A 249 11.70 2.08 24.24
C ASP A 249 10.99 3.33 24.73
N TYR A 250 9.90 3.09 25.48
CA TYR A 250 8.95 4.13 25.88
C TYR A 250 9.43 4.89 27.12
N TYR A 251 9.27 6.19 27.05
CA TYR A 251 9.34 7.11 28.19
C TYR A 251 8.39 8.30 27.92
N SER A 252 7.92 8.96 29.00
CA SER A 252 6.95 10.05 28.85
C SER A 252 7.54 11.26 28.12
N GLU A 253 6.67 12.11 27.58
CA GLU A 253 7.07 13.36 26.91
C GLU A 253 7.92 14.31 27.76
N TYR A 254 7.87 14.18 29.08
CA TYR A 254 8.71 14.91 30.05
C TYR A 254 9.91 14.10 30.53
N GLY A 255 10.01 12.85 30.13
CA GLY A 255 11.11 11.95 30.48
C GLY A 255 12.35 12.22 29.64
N LYS A 256 13.37 11.39 29.86
CA LYS A 256 14.61 11.43 29.09
C LYS A 256 14.88 10.03 28.53
N ALA A 257 15.48 9.96 27.36
CA ALA A 257 15.91 8.70 26.77
C ALA A 257 16.73 7.88 27.78
N PRO A 258 16.48 6.56 27.89
CA PRO A 258 17.23 5.69 28.80
C PRO A 258 18.67 5.59 28.35
N ASN A 259 19.58 5.34 29.32
CA ASN A 259 20.97 5.05 29.00
C ASN A 259 21.09 3.57 28.61
N ARG A 260 21.44 3.29 27.37
CA ARG A 260 21.67 1.93 26.83
C ARG A 260 23.16 1.64 26.58
N THR A 261 24.06 2.57 26.91
CA THR A 261 25.50 2.44 26.65
C THR A 261 26.05 1.14 27.28
N GLY A 262 26.77 0.37 26.48
CA GLY A 262 27.39 -0.88 26.93
C GLY A 262 26.44 -2.07 27.02
N THR A 263 25.16 -1.93 26.56
CA THR A 263 24.21 -3.04 26.51
C THR A 263 23.89 -3.42 25.06
N THR A 264 23.41 -4.64 24.87
CA THR A 264 22.84 -5.13 23.61
C THR A 264 21.50 -5.81 23.89
N ILE A 265 20.66 -5.95 22.86
CA ILE A 265 19.39 -6.68 22.95
C ILE A 265 19.42 -7.78 21.90
N GLU A 266 19.45 -9.02 22.35
CA GLU A 266 19.61 -10.17 21.47
C GLU A 266 18.53 -10.24 20.40
N GLY A 267 18.92 -10.43 19.12
CA GLY A 267 18.01 -10.59 17.99
C GLY A 267 17.23 -9.34 17.58
N VAL A 268 17.23 -8.25 18.37
CA VAL A 268 16.60 -6.99 17.99
C VAL A 268 17.39 -6.35 16.86
N ASN A 269 16.68 -5.84 15.85
CA ASN A 269 17.26 -5.11 14.74
C ASN A 269 16.65 -3.70 14.54
N VAL A 270 15.53 -3.40 15.21
CA VAL A 270 14.90 -2.07 15.20
C VAL A 270 14.59 -1.61 16.62
N VAL A 271 14.98 -0.39 16.95
CA VAL A 271 14.61 0.26 18.21
C VAL A 271 13.71 1.47 17.94
N SER A 272 12.66 1.61 18.75
CA SER A 272 11.66 2.67 18.59
C SER A 272 11.56 3.52 19.87
N PRO A 273 12.47 4.50 20.06
CA PRO A 273 12.44 5.40 21.21
C PRO A 273 11.31 6.44 21.07
N ALA A 274 10.73 6.86 22.20
CA ALA A 274 9.67 7.88 22.26
C ALA A 274 10.20 9.31 22.04
N PHE A 275 10.79 9.59 20.87
CA PHE A 275 11.46 10.85 20.58
C PHE A 275 10.52 12.00 20.22
N PHE A 276 9.36 11.71 19.64
CA PHE A 276 8.50 12.73 19.07
C PHE A 276 7.06 12.60 19.55
N SER A 277 6.43 13.74 19.79
CA SER A 277 4.99 13.79 20.07
C SER A 277 4.38 15.10 19.61
N LEU A 278 3.06 15.14 19.39
CA LEU A 278 2.31 16.38 19.20
C LEU A 278 2.30 17.18 20.50
N VAL A 279 2.34 18.51 20.38
CA VAL A 279 2.17 19.43 21.50
C VAL A 279 0.71 19.86 21.57
N SER A 280 0.08 19.68 22.75
CA SER A 280 -1.33 20.06 22.95
C SER A 280 -1.57 21.53 22.61
N LYS A 281 -2.64 21.79 21.84
CA LYS A 281 -3.11 23.14 21.46
C LYS A 281 -2.06 24.00 20.72
N ALA A 282 -1.07 23.41 20.12
CA ALA A 282 0.10 24.12 19.54
C ALA A 282 0.23 23.95 18.02
N ASN A 283 -0.86 24.07 17.28
CA ASN A 283 -0.90 24.27 15.82
C ASN A 283 0.21 23.54 15.02
N GLY A 284 0.34 22.22 15.18
CA GLY A 284 1.29 21.40 14.45
C GLY A 284 2.75 21.45 14.95
N LYS A 285 3.00 21.98 16.15
CA LYS A 285 4.32 21.85 16.79
C LYS A 285 4.57 20.41 17.24
N ILE A 286 5.81 19.96 17.05
CA ILE A 286 6.29 18.64 17.51
C ILE A 286 7.19 18.87 18.72
N ASN A 287 6.94 18.13 19.79
CA ASN A 287 7.87 17.98 20.89
C ASN A 287 9.01 17.05 20.45
N VAL A 288 10.26 17.49 20.66
CA VAL A 288 11.47 16.73 20.30
C VAL A 288 12.20 16.38 21.57
N ASN A 289 12.01 15.15 22.03
CA ASN A 289 12.56 14.66 23.29
C ASN A 289 13.87 13.89 23.11
N ILE A 290 14.84 14.46 22.41
CA ILE A 290 16.14 13.86 22.12
C ILE A 290 17.20 14.36 23.12
N GLY A 291 17.54 15.65 23.14
CA GLY A 291 18.57 16.21 24.01
C GLY A 291 19.89 15.42 24.02
N GLU A 292 20.72 15.60 25.02
CA GLU A 292 21.99 14.87 25.16
C GLU A 292 21.80 13.36 25.31
N LYS A 293 20.79 12.93 26.10
CA LYS A 293 20.53 11.51 26.33
C LYS A 293 20.01 10.80 25.07
N GLY A 294 19.18 11.48 24.28
CA GLY A 294 18.73 10.94 23.00
C GLY A 294 19.86 10.86 21.98
N GLN A 295 20.80 11.83 21.97
CA GLN A 295 22.01 11.74 21.15
C GLN A 295 22.89 10.54 21.55
N ALA A 296 23.06 10.29 22.85
CA ALA A 296 23.77 9.11 23.34
C ALA A 296 23.06 7.80 22.95
N TYR A 297 21.71 7.80 22.98
CA TYR A 297 20.90 6.67 22.52
C TYR A 297 21.08 6.40 21.02
N LEU A 298 21.01 7.44 20.17
CA LEU A 298 21.27 7.35 18.73
C LEU A 298 22.67 6.77 18.44
N LYS A 299 23.68 7.24 19.19
CA LYS A 299 25.04 6.69 19.07
C LYS A 299 25.09 5.20 19.44
N TRP A 300 24.51 4.82 20.57
CA TRP A 300 24.41 3.42 21.00
C TRP A 300 23.73 2.55 19.96
N ALA A 301 22.59 2.99 19.41
CA ALA A 301 21.88 2.24 18.40
C ALA A 301 22.74 2.02 17.15
N LYS A 302 23.43 3.06 16.67
CA LYS A 302 24.34 2.98 15.52
C LYS A 302 25.53 2.04 15.79
N ASP A 303 26.16 2.16 16.97
CA ASP A 303 27.31 1.32 17.35
C ASP A 303 26.95 -0.18 17.41
N ASN A 304 25.67 -0.49 17.63
CA ASN A 304 25.14 -1.87 17.65
C ASN A 304 24.39 -2.28 16.37
N ASN A 305 24.45 -1.47 15.31
CA ASN A 305 23.77 -1.71 14.03
C ASN A 305 22.24 -1.79 14.12
N TYR A 306 21.61 -1.21 15.13
CA TYR A 306 20.15 -1.10 15.20
C TYR A 306 19.65 -0.03 14.25
N LYS A 307 18.55 -0.32 13.54
CA LYS A 307 17.74 0.68 12.84
C LYS A 307 16.94 1.47 13.87
N VAL A 308 16.87 2.79 13.69
CA VAL A 308 16.15 3.66 14.62
C VAL A 308 14.89 4.18 13.95
N TRP A 309 13.72 3.68 14.42
CA TRP A 309 12.39 4.11 13.99
C TRP A 309 11.65 4.78 15.16
N PRO A 310 11.96 6.02 15.49
CA PRO A 310 11.36 6.66 16.65
C PRO A 310 9.84 6.71 16.56
N MET A 311 9.19 6.53 17.70
CA MET A 311 7.77 6.74 17.85
C MET A 311 7.43 8.22 17.72
N PHE A 312 6.41 8.52 16.93
CA PHE A 312 5.75 9.82 16.85
C PHE A 312 4.31 9.67 17.30
N SER A 313 4.02 10.10 18.54
CA SER A 313 2.72 9.95 19.18
C SER A 313 1.90 11.23 19.11
N ASN A 314 0.57 11.10 19.05
CA ASN A 314 -0.35 12.21 19.25
C ASN A 314 -0.66 12.47 20.74
N ASN A 315 -0.08 11.71 21.68
CA ASN A 315 -0.36 11.78 23.13
C ASN A 315 -1.87 11.73 23.47
N SER A 316 -2.67 11.06 22.61
CA SER A 316 -4.13 11.04 22.73
C SER A 316 -4.80 12.42 22.77
N TYR A 317 -4.18 13.47 22.25
CA TYR A 317 -4.75 14.81 22.15
C TYR A 317 -5.77 14.91 21.02
N LYS A 318 -6.99 14.43 21.24
CA LYS A 318 -8.05 14.31 20.24
C LYS A 318 -8.28 15.59 19.43
N GLU A 319 -8.54 16.71 20.11
CA GLU A 319 -8.86 17.99 19.48
C GLU A 319 -7.69 18.54 18.66
N THR A 320 -6.47 18.44 19.19
CA THR A 320 -5.25 18.85 18.49
C THR A 320 -5.03 17.99 17.26
N THR A 321 -5.18 16.68 17.40
CA THR A 321 -5.05 15.72 16.30
C THR A 321 -6.06 16.01 15.20
N GLN A 322 -7.35 16.18 15.54
CA GLN A 322 -8.40 16.51 14.59
C GLN A 322 -8.11 17.82 13.83
N THR A 323 -7.71 18.88 14.56
CA THR A 323 -7.37 20.18 13.96
C THR A 323 -6.26 20.06 12.94
N ILE A 324 -5.21 19.28 13.25
CA ILE A 324 -4.08 19.06 12.35
C ILE A 324 -4.50 18.24 11.14
N LEU A 325 -5.21 17.13 11.36
CA LEU A 325 -5.57 16.20 10.30
C LEU A 325 -6.55 16.82 9.27
N LYS A 326 -7.48 17.65 9.70
CA LYS A 326 -8.46 18.31 8.83
C LYS A 326 -7.86 19.43 7.99
N SER A 327 -6.91 20.21 8.53
CA SER A 327 -6.30 21.31 7.81
C SER A 327 -5.13 20.84 6.94
N TYR A 328 -5.20 21.06 5.63
CA TYR A 328 -4.09 20.79 4.71
C TYR A 328 -2.81 21.51 5.15
N THR A 329 -2.92 22.78 5.54
CA THR A 329 -1.76 23.60 5.94
C THR A 329 -1.06 23.03 7.16
N LEU A 330 -1.81 22.71 8.24
CA LEU A 330 -1.24 22.17 9.47
C LEU A 330 -0.72 20.75 9.25
N ARG A 331 -1.44 19.93 8.51
CA ARG A 331 -1.03 18.56 8.17
C ARG A 331 0.29 18.57 7.39
N THR A 332 0.41 19.42 6.37
CA THR A 332 1.64 19.59 5.59
C THR A 332 2.79 20.09 6.45
N GLN A 333 2.54 21.04 7.37
CA GLN A 333 3.55 21.52 8.31
C GLN A 333 4.08 20.40 9.21
N VAL A 334 3.20 19.58 9.80
CA VAL A 334 3.62 18.44 10.63
C VAL A 334 4.41 17.43 9.81
N ILE A 335 3.95 17.10 8.60
CA ILE A 335 4.66 16.20 7.68
C ILE A 335 6.07 16.71 7.39
N ASN A 336 6.21 17.97 7.00
CA ASN A 336 7.52 18.55 6.69
C ASN A 336 8.42 18.56 7.93
N ASN A 337 7.89 18.90 9.09
CA ASN A 337 8.66 18.91 10.34
C ASN A 337 9.19 17.53 10.69
N ILE A 338 8.36 16.47 10.61
CA ILE A 338 8.81 15.11 10.97
C ILE A 338 9.82 14.57 9.95
N VAL A 339 9.65 14.85 8.65
CA VAL A 339 10.62 14.49 7.61
C VAL A 339 11.96 15.18 7.84
N ASN A 340 11.94 16.48 8.13
CA ASN A 340 13.16 17.26 8.42
C ASN A 340 13.88 16.72 9.67
N LEU A 341 13.15 16.39 10.73
CA LEU A 341 13.71 15.77 11.93
C LEU A 341 14.33 14.41 11.61
N ALA A 342 13.65 13.59 10.81
CA ALA A 342 14.15 12.27 10.43
C ALA A 342 15.46 12.36 9.63
N VAL A 343 15.56 13.32 8.71
CA VAL A 343 16.79 13.61 7.95
C VAL A 343 17.88 14.16 8.87
N GLN A 344 17.55 15.15 9.72
CA GLN A 344 18.48 15.79 10.65
C GLN A 344 19.16 14.78 11.59
N TYR A 345 18.39 13.84 12.12
CA TYR A 345 18.88 12.82 13.05
C TYR A 345 19.34 11.53 12.37
N ARG A 346 19.28 11.47 11.01
CA ARG A 346 19.67 10.31 10.19
C ARG A 346 18.96 9.03 10.62
N LEU A 347 17.64 9.13 10.78
CA LEU A 347 16.79 8.03 11.20
C LEU A 347 16.55 7.07 10.04
N ASP A 348 16.33 5.79 10.35
CA ASP A 348 16.04 4.75 9.34
C ASP A 348 14.54 4.61 9.05
N GLY A 349 13.69 5.05 9.97
CA GLY A 349 12.22 5.03 9.84
C GLY A 349 11.54 5.99 10.81
N ILE A 350 10.22 6.09 10.67
CA ILE A 350 9.31 6.74 11.62
C ILE A 350 8.18 5.76 11.93
N ASN A 351 7.89 5.60 13.22
CA ASN A 351 6.78 4.80 13.73
C ASN A 351 5.66 5.76 14.20
N ILE A 352 4.55 5.79 13.49
CA ILE A 352 3.40 6.64 13.82
C ILE A 352 2.50 5.91 14.81
N ASP A 353 2.37 6.48 16.00
CA ASP A 353 1.56 5.97 17.09
C ASP A 353 0.49 7.00 17.49
N PHE A 354 -0.52 7.18 16.61
CA PHE A 354 -1.65 8.06 16.85
C PHE A 354 -2.84 7.24 17.35
N GLU A 355 -3.14 7.41 18.64
CA GLU A 355 -4.18 6.67 19.32
C GLU A 355 -5.33 7.57 19.78
N ASN A 356 -6.48 6.93 20.09
CA ASN A 356 -7.64 7.60 20.69
C ASN A 356 -8.15 8.80 19.88
N MET A 357 -8.09 8.73 18.56
CA MET A 357 -8.62 9.74 17.64
C MET A 357 -10.15 9.66 17.57
N ASN A 358 -10.79 10.72 17.06
CA ASN A 358 -12.23 10.63 16.77
C ASN A 358 -12.48 9.71 15.58
N THR A 359 -13.61 9.00 15.58
CA THR A 359 -13.97 8.05 14.51
C THR A 359 -14.18 8.73 13.16
N GLU A 360 -14.68 9.97 13.17
CA GLU A 360 -14.85 10.79 11.96
C GLU A 360 -13.54 11.21 11.32
N ASP A 361 -12.42 11.23 12.06
CA ASP A 361 -11.09 11.61 11.54
C ASP A 361 -10.39 10.46 10.79
N LYS A 362 -11.04 9.31 10.66
CA LYS A 362 -10.53 8.11 9.99
C LYS A 362 -9.94 8.36 8.60
N ASN A 363 -10.64 9.14 7.79
CA ASN A 363 -10.20 9.45 6.43
C ASN A 363 -9.11 10.53 6.43
N ASP A 364 -9.15 11.48 7.36
CA ASP A 364 -8.16 12.54 7.51
C ASP A 364 -6.83 11.98 8.01
N PHE A 365 -6.87 11.00 8.92
CA PHE A 365 -5.67 10.25 9.32
C PHE A 365 -5.09 9.45 8.16
N SER A 366 -5.94 8.76 7.39
CA SER A 366 -5.49 8.08 6.17
C SER A 366 -4.83 9.06 5.21
N ARG A 367 -5.39 10.27 5.05
CA ARG A 367 -4.81 11.32 4.20
C ARG A 367 -3.45 11.77 4.69
N PHE A 368 -3.26 11.92 6.01
CA PHE A 368 -1.96 12.21 6.61
C PHE A 368 -0.91 11.16 6.24
N ILE A 369 -1.24 9.87 6.36
CA ILE A 369 -0.33 8.76 5.99
C ILE A 369 -0.03 8.76 4.48
N ILE A 370 -1.03 9.00 3.63
CA ILE A 370 -0.88 9.06 2.17
C ILE A 370 0.07 10.19 1.74
N GLU A 371 0.01 11.34 2.41
CA GLU A 371 0.87 12.49 2.09
C GLU A 371 2.26 12.40 2.74
N LEU A 372 2.38 11.75 3.89
CA LEU A 372 3.65 11.53 4.59
C LEU A 372 4.55 10.53 3.87
N LYS A 373 3.97 9.41 3.39
CA LYS A 373 4.74 8.29 2.81
C LYS A 373 5.65 8.69 1.65
N PRO A 374 5.19 9.46 0.63
CA PRO A 374 6.06 9.87 -0.47
C PRO A 374 7.28 10.67 -0.01
N LYS A 375 7.11 11.59 0.93
CA LYS A 375 8.20 12.43 1.43
C LYS A 375 9.22 11.65 2.26
N LEU A 376 8.78 10.72 3.09
CA LEU A 376 9.69 9.81 3.79
C LEU A 376 10.42 8.91 2.80
N LYS A 377 9.74 8.40 1.76
CA LYS A 377 10.35 7.56 0.74
C LYS A 377 11.41 8.32 -0.06
N GLU A 378 11.18 9.59 -0.42
CA GLU A 378 12.17 10.46 -1.07
C GLU A 378 13.45 10.57 -0.24
N ALA A 379 13.30 10.61 1.09
CA ALA A 379 14.41 10.66 2.04
C ALA A 379 15.02 9.29 2.38
N GLY A 380 14.51 8.19 1.79
CA GLY A 380 14.97 6.83 2.08
C GLY A 380 14.54 6.28 3.45
N ILE A 381 13.50 6.88 4.06
CA ILE A 381 13.04 6.60 5.44
C ILE A 381 11.79 5.71 5.40
N LYS A 382 11.78 4.65 6.21
CA LYS A 382 10.64 3.72 6.32
C LYS A 382 9.51 4.35 7.13
N LEU A 383 8.27 3.96 6.81
CA LEU A 383 7.06 4.34 7.53
C LEU A 383 6.39 3.11 8.12
N SER A 384 6.27 3.03 9.44
CA SER A 384 5.40 2.10 10.14
C SER A 384 4.29 2.84 10.88
N VAL A 385 3.11 2.21 10.97
CA VAL A 385 1.93 2.82 11.61
C VAL A 385 1.30 1.82 12.57
N ASP A 386 1.17 2.22 13.83
CA ASP A 386 0.58 1.42 14.88
C ASP A 386 -0.95 1.53 14.83
N VAL A 387 -1.63 0.39 14.94
CA VAL A 387 -3.09 0.32 14.95
C VAL A 387 -3.56 -0.77 15.91
N THR A 388 -4.72 -0.55 16.52
CA THR A 388 -5.36 -1.53 17.41
C THR A 388 -6.07 -2.64 16.63
N ALA A 389 -6.55 -3.66 17.35
CA ALA A 389 -7.39 -4.71 16.79
C ALA A 389 -8.61 -4.14 16.07
N PRO A 390 -9.07 -4.74 14.96
CA PRO A 390 -10.34 -4.40 14.34
C PRO A 390 -11.53 -4.69 15.30
N ASP A 391 -12.62 -3.94 15.11
CA ASP A 391 -13.89 -4.12 15.85
C ASP A 391 -13.80 -3.86 17.37
N GLY A 392 -12.76 -3.12 17.82
CA GLY A 392 -12.60 -2.70 19.22
C GLY A 392 -13.52 -1.55 19.66
N GLY A 393 -14.30 -0.99 18.73
CA GLY A 393 -15.23 0.11 18.96
C GLY A 393 -14.62 1.50 19.12
N GLY A 394 -15.41 2.53 18.78
CA GLY A 394 -15.15 3.94 19.02
C GLY A 394 -13.76 4.44 18.63
N SER A 395 -13.30 5.43 19.38
CA SER A 395 -11.98 6.07 19.17
C SER A 395 -10.76 5.14 19.35
N TRP A 396 -10.98 3.96 19.90
CA TRP A 396 -9.91 2.97 20.09
C TRP A 396 -9.60 2.20 18.80
N SER A 397 -10.59 1.92 17.96
CA SER A 397 -10.45 1.05 16.80
C SER A 397 -11.00 1.65 15.50
N GLU A 398 -12.17 2.30 15.55
CA GLU A 398 -12.89 2.74 14.35
C GLU A 398 -12.28 4.00 13.70
N CYS A 399 -11.34 4.64 14.38
CA CYS A 399 -10.57 5.78 13.88
C CYS A 399 -9.52 5.37 12.82
N TYR A 400 -9.29 4.07 12.54
CA TYR A 400 -8.33 3.61 11.55
C TYR A 400 -9.00 3.03 10.30
N ASN A 401 -8.56 3.46 9.12
CA ASN A 401 -8.78 2.76 7.86
C ASN A 401 -7.57 1.86 7.57
N ARG A 402 -7.58 0.66 8.14
CA ARG A 402 -6.44 -0.26 8.09
C ARG A 402 -6.07 -0.68 6.68
N SER A 403 -7.07 -0.88 5.81
CA SER A 403 -6.84 -1.21 4.40
C SER A 403 -6.03 -0.13 3.69
N VAL A 404 -6.36 1.15 3.89
CA VAL A 404 -5.61 2.28 3.29
C VAL A 404 -4.22 2.40 3.91
N ILE A 405 -4.11 2.29 5.24
CA ILE A 405 -2.83 2.38 5.96
C ILE A 405 -1.90 1.25 5.49
N GLY A 406 -2.38 0.00 5.45
CA GLY A 406 -1.60 -1.15 5.02
C GLY A 406 -1.21 -1.12 3.54
N ASP A 407 -2.03 -0.49 2.67
CA ASP A 407 -1.68 -0.27 1.27
C ASP A 407 -0.52 0.72 1.13
N VAL A 408 -0.55 1.82 1.89
CA VAL A 408 0.35 2.97 1.73
C VAL A 408 1.66 2.83 2.51
N ALA A 409 1.60 2.48 3.81
CA ALA A 409 2.77 2.39 4.67
C ALA A 409 3.71 1.24 4.24
N ASP A 410 4.99 1.30 4.64
CA ASP A 410 5.89 0.15 4.48
C ASP A 410 5.45 -1.00 5.38
N TYR A 411 5.04 -0.66 6.62
CA TYR A 411 4.59 -1.62 7.61
C TYR A 411 3.38 -1.07 8.38
N ILE A 412 2.49 -1.98 8.77
CA ILE A 412 1.44 -1.75 9.73
C ILE A 412 1.71 -2.60 10.96
N VAL A 413 1.73 -1.99 12.13
CA VAL A 413 1.96 -2.70 13.38
C VAL A 413 0.61 -2.96 14.05
N PHE A 414 0.24 -4.21 14.14
CA PHE A 414 -0.95 -4.62 14.87
C PHE A 414 -0.61 -4.70 16.37
N MET A 415 -1.07 -3.74 17.17
CA MET A 415 -0.96 -3.77 18.63
C MET A 415 -1.87 -4.88 19.19
N ALA A 416 -1.36 -6.14 19.21
CA ALA A 416 -2.12 -7.32 19.58
C ALA A 416 -2.13 -7.54 21.10
N TYR A 417 -2.49 -6.50 21.84
CA TYR A 417 -2.58 -6.50 23.30
C TYR A 417 -3.72 -5.58 23.78
N ASP A 418 -3.89 -5.49 25.11
CA ASP A 418 -5.01 -4.83 25.78
C ASP A 418 -6.39 -5.36 25.33
N GLN A 419 -6.47 -6.70 25.08
CA GLN A 419 -7.73 -7.40 24.82
C GLN A 419 -8.76 -7.08 25.94
N TYR A 420 -8.30 -7.11 27.19
CA TYR A 420 -8.99 -6.57 28.35
C TYR A 420 -8.11 -5.48 28.96
N GLY A 421 -8.43 -4.23 28.64
CA GLY A 421 -7.69 -3.06 29.11
C GLY A 421 -8.07 -2.62 30.51
N ASN A 422 -7.41 -1.58 31.03
CA ASN A 422 -7.58 -1.09 32.41
C ASN A 422 -9.03 -0.68 32.78
N SER A 423 -9.82 -0.24 31.79
CA SER A 423 -11.23 0.17 31.97
C SER A 423 -12.24 -0.98 31.86
N SER A 424 -11.76 -2.22 31.62
CA SER A 424 -12.65 -3.37 31.51
C SER A 424 -13.40 -3.64 32.80
N LYS A 425 -14.68 -3.94 32.66
CA LYS A 425 -15.58 -4.33 33.77
C LYS A 425 -15.53 -5.83 34.08
N LYS A 426 -14.71 -6.57 33.34
CA LYS A 426 -14.51 -8.02 33.54
C LYS A 426 -12.99 -8.29 33.51
N ALA A 427 -12.55 -9.16 34.41
CA ALA A 427 -11.20 -9.70 34.38
C ALA A 427 -11.00 -10.51 33.09
N GLY A 428 -9.81 -10.39 32.48
CA GLY A 428 -9.48 -11.11 31.27
C GLY A 428 -8.01 -10.98 30.90
N THR A 429 -7.59 -11.74 29.90
CA THR A 429 -6.20 -11.74 29.42
C THR A 429 -5.81 -10.45 28.69
N THR A 430 -4.54 -10.09 28.77
CA THR A 430 -3.97 -8.97 28.01
C THR A 430 -3.89 -9.29 26.52
N ALA A 431 -3.54 -10.55 26.16
CA ALA A 431 -3.36 -10.98 24.77
C ALA A 431 -3.51 -12.50 24.64
N GLY A 432 -4.74 -13.02 24.65
CA GLY A 432 -4.98 -14.44 24.43
C GLY A 432 -4.66 -14.85 22.99
N TYR A 433 -3.99 -15.99 22.79
CA TYR A 433 -3.52 -16.45 21.48
C TYR A 433 -4.63 -16.50 20.42
N ASN A 434 -5.78 -17.10 20.77
CA ASN A 434 -6.95 -17.20 19.88
C ASN A 434 -7.49 -15.84 19.42
N TRP A 435 -7.50 -14.84 20.32
CA TRP A 435 -7.91 -13.47 19.99
C TRP A 435 -6.87 -12.78 19.08
N VAL A 436 -5.58 -12.96 19.37
CA VAL A 436 -4.48 -12.43 18.54
C VAL A 436 -4.59 -13.00 17.13
N GLU A 437 -4.67 -14.32 16.98
CA GLU A 437 -4.76 -15.00 15.68
C GLU A 437 -6.02 -14.61 14.91
N THR A 438 -7.19 -14.57 15.60
CA THR A 438 -8.46 -14.18 14.98
C THR A 438 -8.41 -12.76 14.41
N ASN A 439 -7.84 -11.81 15.14
CA ASN A 439 -7.72 -10.44 14.67
C ASN A 439 -6.66 -10.32 13.56
N LEU A 440 -5.54 -11.04 13.66
CA LEU A 440 -4.55 -11.10 12.57
C LEU A 440 -5.17 -11.58 11.25
N LYS A 441 -6.01 -12.60 11.29
CA LYS A 441 -6.77 -13.06 10.09
C LYS A 441 -7.66 -11.95 9.54
N LYS A 442 -8.26 -11.11 10.37
CA LYS A 442 -9.04 -9.95 9.87
C LYS A 442 -8.17 -8.94 9.13
N PHE A 443 -6.93 -8.68 9.58
CA PHE A 443 -5.99 -7.82 8.84
C PHE A 443 -5.69 -8.40 7.44
N ILE A 444 -5.46 -9.71 7.35
CA ILE A 444 -5.09 -10.37 6.09
C ILE A 444 -6.30 -10.52 5.16
N ASP A 445 -7.40 -11.08 5.67
CA ASP A 445 -8.53 -11.54 4.84
C ASP A 445 -9.58 -10.44 4.60
N ARG A 446 -9.91 -9.66 5.62
CA ARG A 446 -10.93 -8.60 5.52
C ARG A 446 -10.36 -7.27 5.06
N GLU A 447 -9.27 -6.83 5.70
CA GLU A 447 -8.62 -5.56 5.36
C GLU A 447 -7.71 -5.68 4.12
N GLN A 448 -7.46 -6.91 3.63
CA GLN A 448 -6.65 -7.23 2.45
C GLN A 448 -5.21 -6.69 2.53
N ILE A 449 -4.62 -6.71 3.71
CA ILE A 449 -3.26 -6.23 3.94
C ILE A 449 -2.29 -7.36 3.62
N PRO A 450 -1.27 -7.15 2.77
CA PRO A 450 -0.23 -8.14 2.54
C PRO A 450 0.45 -8.55 3.85
N SER A 451 0.49 -9.85 4.15
CA SER A 451 1.02 -10.35 5.42
C SER A 451 2.47 -9.92 5.69
N ASN A 452 3.28 -9.83 4.64
CA ASN A 452 4.67 -9.36 4.72
C ASN A 452 4.83 -7.85 5.02
N LYS A 453 3.73 -7.12 5.20
CA LYS A 453 3.71 -5.74 5.72
C LYS A 453 3.23 -5.67 7.17
N ILE A 454 2.72 -6.75 7.74
CA ILE A 454 2.18 -6.77 9.11
C ILE A 454 3.29 -7.11 10.08
N ILE A 455 3.49 -6.26 11.08
CA ILE A 455 4.33 -6.49 12.26
C ILE A 455 3.38 -6.81 13.41
N LEU A 456 3.60 -7.93 14.10
CA LEU A 456 2.77 -8.35 15.23
C LEU A 456 3.27 -7.71 16.53
N GLY A 457 2.48 -6.82 17.11
CA GLY A 457 2.73 -6.24 18.43
C GLY A 457 2.46 -7.24 19.55
N ILE A 458 3.42 -7.44 20.44
CA ILE A 458 3.32 -8.37 21.59
C ILE A 458 3.54 -7.62 22.90
N PRO A 459 2.83 -7.99 24.00
CA PRO A 459 3.01 -7.35 25.31
C PRO A 459 4.15 -8.00 26.09
N LEU A 460 4.96 -7.19 26.75
CA LEU A 460 5.94 -7.63 27.77
C LEU A 460 5.41 -7.36 29.19
N TYR A 461 4.09 -7.41 29.34
CA TYR A 461 3.37 -7.17 30.58
C TYR A 461 2.07 -7.95 30.60
N THR A 462 1.50 -8.09 31.80
CA THR A 462 0.15 -8.59 32.00
C THR A 462 -0.61 -7.70 32.98
N ARG A 463 -1.80 -8.13 33.40
CA ARG A 463 -2.62 -7.45 34.43
C ARG A 463 -2.95 -8.41 35.56
N ILE A 464 -2.80 -7.92 36.81
CA ILE A 464 -3.43 -8.56 37.96
C ILE A 464 -4.78 -7.89 38.19
N TRP A 465 -5.81 -8.68 38.14
CA TRP A 465 -7.18 -8.24 38.38
C TRP A 465 -7.56 -8.47 39.85
N THR A 466 -8.35 -7.57 40.40
CA THR A 466 -8.88 -7.68 41.75
C THR A 466 -10.39 -7.53 41.69
N GLU A 467 -11.08 -8.55 42.14
CA GLU A 467 -12.53 -8.56 42.26
C GLU A 467 -12.92 -8.47 43.76
N SER A 468 -13.75 -7.48 44.09
CA SER A 468 -14.19 -7.24 45.48
C SER A 468 -15.52 -6.52 45.48
N ASN A 469 -16.52 -7.03 46.23
CA ASN A 469 -17.84 -6.42 46.37
C ASN A 469 -18.53 -6.07 45.05
N GLY A 470 -18.34 -6.84 44.01
CA GLY A 470 -18.88 -6.61 42.66
C GLY A 470 -18.08 -5.66 41.80
N ASP A 471 -17.04 -5.02 42.29
CA ASP A 471 -16.12 -4.18 41.54
C ASP A 471 -14.97 -4.98 40.98
N VAL A 472 -14.53 -4.64 39.74
CA VAL A 472 -13.37 -5.21 39.06
C VAL A 472 -12.38 -4.08 38.79
N THR A 473 -11.16 -4.26 39.28
CA THR A 473 -10.04 -3.33 39.02
C THR A 473 -8.81 -4.09 38.58
N SER A 474 -7.87 -3.42 37.90
CA SER A 474 -6.62 -4.06 37.52
C SER A 474 -5.39 -3.18 37.70
N LYS A 475 -4.23 -3.83 37.82
CA LYS A 475 -2.91 -3.19 37.79
C LYS A 475 -2.04 -3.85 36.73
N THR A 476 -1.29 -3.08 35.97
CA THR A 476 -0.27 -3.60 35.07
C THR A 476 0.88 -4.22 35.86
N VAL A 477 1.33 -5.40 35.47
CA VAL A 477 2.46 -6.12 36.04
C VAL A 477 3.46 -6.38 34.93
N ASN A 478 4.68 -5.87 35.05
CA ASN A 478 5.76 -6.15 34.11
C ASN A 478 6.08 -7.64 34.13
N MET A 479 6.39 -8.24 32.99
CA MET A 479 6.67 -9.67 32.88
C MET A 479 7.76 -10.13 33.87
N LYS A 480 8.87 -9.40 33.98
CA LYS A 480 9.95 -9.69 34.93
C LYS A 480 9.53 -9.65 36.40
N SER A 481 8.38 -9.07 36.73
CA SER A 481 7.90 -8.90 38.11
C SER A 481 6.77 -9.86 38.49
N ILE A 482 6.31 -10.72 37.61
CA ILE A 482 5.17 -11.60 37.84
C ILE A 482 5.36 -12.49 39.08
N ASN A 483 6.52 -13.14 39.18
CA ASN A 483 6.81 -14.04 40.32
C ASN A 483 6.93 -13.30 41.66
N SER A 484 7.19 -11.99 41.67
CA SER A 484 7.21 -11.19 42.90
C SER A 484 5.83 -10.70 43.35
N VAL A 485 4.83 -10.76 42.47
CA VAL A 485 3.45 -10.31 42.71
C VAL A 485 2.53 -11.47 43.13
N LEU A 486 2.83 -12.69 42.63
CA LEU A 486 2.03 -13.88 42.90
C LEU A 486 2.50 -14.56 44.22
N PRO A 487 1.58 -15.18 45.01
CA PRO A 487 1.95 -16.06 46.09
C PRO A 487 2.88 -17.21 45.60
N ALA A 488 3.83 -17.60 46.40
CA ALA A 488 4.84 -18.58 45.99
C ALA A 488 4.27 -19.99 45.68
N ASP A 489 3.17 -20.34 46.30
CA ASP A 489 2.49 -21.64 46.22
C ASP A 489 1.20 -21.60 45.35
N VAL A 490 1.00 -20.50 44.60
CA VAL A 490 -0.20 -20.38 43.77
C VAL A 490 -0.22 -21.39 42.63
N ASN A 491 -1.36 -22.05 42.44
CA ASN A 491 -1.54 -22.97 41.33
C ASN A 491 -1.59 -22.21 40.00
N LYS A 492 -0.86 -22.68 38.99
CA LYS A 492 -0.85 -22.15 37.61
C LYS A 492 -1.44 -23.20 36.70
N GLU A 493 -2.59 -22.91 36.12
CA GLU A 493 -3.29 -23.81 35.19
C GLU A 493 -3.05 -23.37 33.74
N TRP A 494 -2.55 -24.29 32.91
CA TRP A 494 -2.38 -24.01 31.48
C TRP A 494 -3.72 -23.93 30.77
N ASN A 495 -3.95 -22.83 30.06
CA ASN A 495 -5.10 -22.67 29.19
C ASN A 495 -4.67 -22.87 27.72
N GLU A 496 -5.10 -23.99 27.15
CA GLU A 496 -4.68 -24.39 25.80
C GLU A 496 -5.20 -23.44 24.69
N GLU A 497 -6.36 -22.84 24.86
CA GLU A 497 -6.94 -21.90 23.88
C GLU A 497 -6.21 -20.55 23.90
N LEU A 498 -5.89 -20.06 25.07
CA LEU A 498 -5.21 -18.77 25.25
C LEU A 498 -3.69 -18.89 25.13
N LYS A 499 -3.15 -20.13 25.22
CA LYS A 499 -1.70 -20.40 25.29
C LYS A 499 -1.02 -19.59 26.40
N GLN A 500 -1.66 -19.61 27.58
CA GLN A 500 -1.24 -18.87 28.77
C GLN A 500 -1.52 -19.67 30.03
N TYR A 501 -0.71 -19.48 31.06
CA TYR A 501 -1.06 -19.92 32.40
C TYR A 501 -2.08 -18.99 33.02
N TYR A 502 -3.11 -19.54 33.63
CA TYR A 502 -4.10 -18.84 34.44
C TYR A 502 -3.84 -19.06 35.93
N VAL A 503 -4.03 -17.99 36.69
CA VAL A 503 -3.91 -17.99 38.15
C VAL A 503 -5.12 -17.32 38.75
N GLU A 504 -5.72 -17.97 39.78
CA GLU A 504 -6.76 -17.40 40.62
C GLU A 504 -6.51 -17.75 42.08
N TYR A 505 -6.60 -16.77 42.95
CA TYR A 505 -6.49 -16.97 44.40
C TYR A 505 -7.29 -15.94 45.17
N THR A 506 -7.64 -16.27 46.43
CA THR A 506 -8.34 -15.35 47.34
C THR A 506 -7.41 -14.95 48.48
N GLN A 507 -7.30 -13.67 48.74
CA GLN A 507 -6.53 -13.11 49.84
C GLN A 507 -7.26 -11.91 50.45
N ASN A 508 -7.38 -11.84 51.75
CA ASN A 508 -8.04 -10.75 52.47
C ASN A 508 -9.47 -10.42 51.97
N GLY A 509 -10.26 -11.45 51.63
CA GLY A 509 -11.63 -11.31 51.14
C GLY A 509 -11.76 -10.78 49.71
N LYS A 510 -10.66 -10.73 48.93
CA LYS A 510 -10.63 -10.32 47.52
C LYS A 510 -10.15 -11.47 46.67
N THR A 511 -10.73 -11.60 45.47
CA THR A 511 -10.29 -12.56 44.47
C THR A 511 -9.32 -11.88 43.51
N TYR A 512 -8.18 -12.52 43.28
CA TYR A 512 -7.16 -12.09 42.35
C TYR A 512 -7.08 -13.04 41.16
N LYS A 513 -6.97 -12.48 39.95
CA LYS A 513 -6.88 -13.25 38.71
C LYS A 513 -5.76 -12.70 37.84
N MET A 514 -5.02 -13.59 37.17
CA MET A 514 -3.98 -13.21 36.21
C MET A 514 -3.87 -14.25 35.10
N TRP A 515 -3.76 -13.78 33.87
CA TRP A 515 -3.30 -14.57 32.72
C TRP A 515 -1.84 -14.18 32.48
N ILE A 516 -0.93 -15.13 32.63
CA ILE A 516 0.50 -14.88 32.68
C ILE A 516 1.04 -14.69 31.26
N GLU A 517 1.79 -13.62 31.06
CA GLU A 517 2.69 -13.47 29.91
C GLU A 517 4.09 -13.92 30.33
N ASP A 518 4.59 -14.95 29.68
CA ASP A 518 5.89 -15.59 29.93
C ASP A 518 6.55 -16.06 28.62
N GLU A 519 7.66 -16.78 28.73
CA GLU A 519 8.40 -17.31 27.59
C GLU A 519 7.52 -18.19 26.68
N GLU A 520 6.66 -19.04 27.26
CA GLU A 520 5.84 -19.97 26.49
C GLU A 520 4.71 -19.22 25.75
N SER A 521 4.06 -18.27 26.41
CA SER A 521 3.01 -17.46 25.79
C SER A 521 3.57 -16.58 24.66
N ILE A 522 4.76 -16.00 24.83
CA ILE A 522 5.43 -15.19 23.82
C ILE A 522 5.87 -16.06 22.64
N LYS A 523 6.47 -17.24 22.89
CA LYS A 523 6.85 -18.20 21.87
C LYS A 523 5.68 -18.54 20.95
N ASN A 524 4.53 -18.89 21.53
CA ASN A 524 3.32 -19.19 20.75
C ASN A 524 2.87 -17.99 19.90
N LYS A 525 2.90 -16.75 20.41
CA LYS A 525 2.53 -15.56 19.64
C LYS A 525 3.52 -15.27 18.51
N VAL A 526 4.83 -15.39 18.78
CA VAL A 526 5.89 -15.15 17.78
C VAL A 526 5.84 -16.19 16.66
N SER A 527 5.45 -17.44 16.92
CA SER A 527 5.30 -18.48 15.90
C SER A 527 4.31 -18.08 14.79
N LEU A 528 3.34 -17.19 15.07
CA LEU A 528 2.41 -16.64 14.06
C LEU A 528 3.17 -15.89 12.93
N VAL A 529 4.36 -15.37 13.20
CA VAL A 529 5.18 -14.68 12.19
C VAL A 529 5.54 -15.62 11.04
N LYS A 530 6.00 -16.82 11.36
CA LYS A 530 6.31 -17.84 10.34
C LYS A 530 5.03 -18.41 9.74
N GLN A 531 4.04 -18.73 10.56
CA GLN A 531 2.77 -19.34 10.14
C GLN A 531 2.04 -18.49 9.09
N TYR A 532 2.02 -17.16 9.24
CA TYR A 532 1.33 -16.23 8.33
C TYR A 532 2.28 -15.43 7.44
N ASN A 533 3.58 -15.72 7.46
CA ASN A 533 4.62 -14.98 6.74
C ASN A 533 4.56 -13.46 7.00
N LEU A 534 4.48 -13.07 8.28
CA LEU A 534 4.45 -11.67 8.67
C LEU A 534 5.81 -10.99 8.48
N ALA A 535 5.82 -9.64 8.51
CA ALA A 535 7.05 -8.85 8.47
C ALA A 535 7.95 -9.08 9.70
N GLY A 536 7.37 -9.33 10.86
CA GLY A 536 8.08 -9.52 12.09
C GLY A 536 7.23 -9.26 13.33
N ILE A 537 7.89 -8.90 14.45
CA ILE A 537 7.24 -8.52 15.71
C ILE A 537 7.66 -7.13 16.18
N ALA A 538 6.84 -6.56 17.08
CA ALA A 538 7.15 -5.38 17.87
C ALA A 538 6.78 -5.63 19.34
N ALA A 539 7.71 -5.41 20.27
CA ALA A 539 7.53 -5.75 21.68
C ALA A 539 7.29 -4.49 22.54
N TRP A 540 6.15 -4.43 23.25
CA TRP A 540 5.77 -3.33 24.15
C TRP A 540 5.95 -3.73 25.60
N ALA A 541 6.89 -3.19 26.35
CA ALA A 541 7.95 -2.27 25.95
C ALA A 541 9.24 -2.69 26.69
N LYS A 542 10.39 -2.18 26.24
CA LYS A 542 11.71 -2.43 26.84
C LYS A 542 11.70 -2.16 28.36
N ASP A 543 12.45 -2.96 29.08
CA ASP A 543 12.59 -2.97 30.55
C ASP A 543 11.40 -3.58 31.30
N ARG A 544 10.41 -4.15 30.61
CA ARG A 544 9.31 -4.89 31.23
C ARG A 544 9.55 -6.40 31.27
N GLU A 545 10.42 -6.90 30.44
CA GLU A 545 10.73 -8.30 30.21
C GLU A 545 11.88 -8.82 31.10
N PRO A 546 11.98 -10.14 31.35
CA PRO A 546 13.22 -10.79 31.72
C PRO A 546 14.14 -10.94 30.49
N ASP A 547 15.45 -10.99 30.68
CA ASP A 547 16.43 -11.06 29.57
C ASP A 547 16.24 -12.31 28.68
N SER A 548 15.74 -13.40 29.23
CA SER A 548 15.45 -14.68 28.53
C SER A 548 14.45 -14.52 27.34
N ILE A 549 13.59 -13.53 27.38
CA ILE A 549 12.59 -13.30 26.34
C ILE A 549 13.22 -13.05 24.98
N TRP A 550 14.32 -12.31 24.93
CA TRP A 550 14.96 -11.97 23.66
C TRP A 550 15.54 -13.20 22.95
N THR A 551 16.08 -14.16 23.71
CA THR A 551 16.52 -15.47 23.18
C THR A 551 15.32 -16.26 22.61
N VAL A 552 14.18 -16.28 23.30
CA VAL A 552 12.95 -16.94 22.82
C VAL A 552 12.48 -16.32 21.51
N ILE A 553 12.36 -14.99 21.46
CA ILE A 553 11.92 -14.26 20.27
C ILE A 553 12.88 -14.50 19.11
N ASN A 554 14.20 -14.41 19.35
CA ASN A 554 15.21 -14.59 18.32
C ASN A 554 15.16 -16.01 17.71
N ASN A 555 15.00 -17.03 18.54
CA ASN A 555 14.89 -18.41 18.09
C ASN A 555 13.64 -18.68 17.27
N GLU A 556 12.51 -18.05 17.61
CA GLU A 556 11.27 -18.22 16.87
C GLU A 556 11.24 -17.43 15.55
N LEU A 557 11.95 -16.31 15.44
CA LEU A 557 12.01 -15.52 14.21
C LEU A 557 12.97 -16.10 13.14
N ASN A 558 14.05 -16.77 13.58
CA ASN A 558 15.08 -17.40 12.73
C ASN A 558 14.83 -18.90 12.56
#